data_8011c569945705b2d6bd01e44ba6cef7
#
_entry.id   8011c569945705b2d6bd01e44ba6cef7
#
_cell.length_a   1.000
_cell.length_b   1.000
_cell.length_c   1.000
_cell.angle_alpha   90.00
_cell.angle_beta   90.00
_cell.angle_gamma   90.00
#
_symmetry.space_group_name_H-M   'P 1'
#
loop_
_entity.id
_entity.type
_entity.pdbx_description
1 polymer ?
#
loop_
_entity_poly.entity_id
_entity_poly.type
_entity_poly.pdbx_seq_one_letter_code
_entity_poly.pdbx_strand_id
1 'polypeptide(L)'
;MVITDEDKNELRNLLKIATSQIPRYFNVINSTNESWQITNINECVFGMVFEKYIHDSGQYLSNKVIDEGQQNTIESTMEAYDIGIEVFSENVAEIKRQIQES
;
A
#
# COMPACT_ATOMS: atom_id res chain seq x y z
N MET A 1 -14.92 9.94 -9.83
CA MET A 1 -14.24 8.72 -10.36
C MET A 1 -15.13 7.52 -10.09
N VAL A 2 -15.38 6.73 -11.10
CA VAL A 2 -16.17 5.50 -10.95
C VAL A 2 -15.19 4.34 -10.81
N ILE A 3 -15.31 3.59 -9.70
CA ILE A 3 -14.45 2.45 -9.38
C ILE A 3 -15.18 1.17 -9.75
N THR A 4 -14.58 0.40 -10.64
CA THR A 4 -15.12 -0.89 -11.10
C THR A 4 -14.57 -2.04 -10.25
N ASP A 5 -15.17 -3.23 -10.40
CA ASP A 5 -14.64 -4.44 -9.77
C ASP A 5 -13.22 -4.77 -10.28
N GLU A 6 -12.96 -4.49 -11.55
CA GLU A 6 -11.62 -4.64 -12.13
C GLU A 6 -10.61 -3.71 -11.44
N ASP A 7 -10.97 -2.46 -11.18
CA ASP A 7 -10.13 -1.53 -10.43
C ASP A 7 -9.82 -2.06 -9.02
N LYS A 8 -10.82 -2.56 -8.32
CA LYS A 8 -10.63 -3.13 -6.98
C LYS A 8 -9.72 -4.36 -7.01
N ASN A 9 -9.87 -5.20 -8.02
CA ASN A 9 -8.99 -6.36 -8.20
C ASN A 9 -7.54 -5.93 -8.45
N GLU A 10 -7.34 -4.88 -9.23
CA GLU A 10 -5.99 -4.34 -9.45
C GLU A 10 -5.40 -3.77 -8.17
N LEU A 11 -6.19 -3.07 -7.36
CA LEU A 11 -5.71 -2.59 -6.05
C LEU A 11 -5.32 -3.75 -5.14
N ARG A 12 -6.07 -4.84 -5.14
CA ARG A 12 -5.72 -6.05 -4.38
C ARG A 12 -4.42 -6.69 -4.90
N ASN A 13 -4.19 -6.67 -6.22
CA ASN A 13 -2.94 -7.15 -6.80
C ASN A 13 -1.76 -6.27 -6.35
N LEU A 14 -1.92 -4.96 -6.33
CA LEU A 14 -0.90 -4.03 -5.84
C LEU A 14 -0.61 -4.29 -4.36
N LEU A 15 -1.61 -4.63 -3.57
CA LEU A 15 -1.43 -5.00 -2.18
C LEU A 15 -0.64 -6.32 -2.04
N LYS A 16 -0.91 -7.31 -2.88
CA LYS A 16 -0.13 -8.55 -2.91
C LYS A 16 1.33 -8.30 -3.24
N ILE A 17 1.60 -7.39 -4.17
CA ILE A 17 2.98 -6.98 -4.50
C ILE A 17 3.64 -6.36 -3.26
N ALA A 18 2.95 -5.46 -2.57
CA ALA A 18 3.48 -4.83 -1.36
C ALA A 18 3.77 -5.86 -0.26
N THR A 19 2.85 -6.80 0.00
CA THR A 19 3.07 -7.84 1.02
C THR A 19 4.15 -8.83 0.64
N SER A 20 4.40 -9.05 -0.65
CA SER A 20 5.50 -9.89 -1.11
C SER A 20 6.88 -9.35 -0.71
N GLN A 21 6.96 -8.06 -0.38
CA GLN A 21 8.20 -7.40 0.05
C GLN A 21 8.47 -7.54 1.55
N ILE A 22 7.58 -8.15 2.32
CA ILE A 22 7.73 -8.27 3.77
C ILE A 22 9.08 -8.85 4.18
N PRO A 23 9.56 -9.97 3.61
CA PRO A 23 10.89 -10.49 3.97
C PRO A 23 12.01 -9.50 3.70
N ARG A 24 11.92 -8.75 2.61
CA ARG A 24 12.91 -7.72 2.27
C ARG A 24 12.90 -6.59 3.30
N TYR A 25 11.72 -6.16 3.73
CA TYR A 25 11.60 -5.10 4.72
C TYR A 25 12.21 -5.52 6.06
N PHE A 26 11.99 -6.75 6.49
CA PHE A 26 12.65 -7.29 7.67
C PHE A 26 14.18 -7.30 7.51
N ASN A 27 14.68 -7.71 6.37
CA ASN A 27 16.12 -7.72 6.11
C ASN A 27 16.72 -6.32 6.18
N VAL A 28 16.06 -5.31 5.60
CA VAL A 28 16.51 -3.92 5.66
C VAL A 28 16.57 -3.44 7.11
N ILE A 29 15.51 -3.64 7.87
CA ILE A 29 15.45 -3.19 9.26
C ILE A 29 16.51 -3.91 10.10
N ASN A 30 16.62 -5.23 9.99
CA ASN A 30 17.58 -6.01 10.76
C ASN A 30 19.04 -5.61 10.46
N SER A 31 19.34 -5.26 9.20
CA SER A 31 20.69 -4.84 8.82
C SER A 31 21.04 -3.41 9.25
N THR A 32 20.04 -2.57 9.52
CA THR A 32 20.23 -1.14 9.83
C THR A 32 19.86 -0.78 11.28
N ASN A 33 19.26 -1.70 12.04
CA ASN A 33 18.61 -1.36 13.30
C ASN A 33 19.59 -0.96 14.41
N GLU A 34 20.85 -1.31 14.28
CA GLU A 34 21.87 -0.83 15.23
C GLU A 34 21.92 0.71 15.26
N SER A 35 21.82 1.34 14.09
CA SER A 35 21.79 2.80 13.98
C SER A 35 20.38 3.39 14.04
N TRP A 36 19.37 2.68 13.52
CA TRP A 36 18.00 3.20 13.47
C TRP A 36 17.25 3.05 14.79
N GLN A 37 17.58 2.05 15.60
CA GLN A 37 17.00 1.81 16.93
C GLN A 37 15.47 1.73 16.94
N ILE A 38 14.90 1.03 15.94
CA ILE A 38 13.46 0.79 15.88
C ILE A 38 13.09 -0.26 16.93
N THR A 39 12.13 0.06 17.81
CA THR A 39 11.72 -0.82 18.90
C THR A 39 10.60 -1.78 18.50
N ASN A 40 9.65 -1.34 17.68
CA ASN A 40 8.58 -2.20 17.19
C ASN A 40 8.77 -2.48 15.70
N ILE A 41 9.51 -3.53 15.39
CA ILE A 41 9.88 -3.88 14.02
C ILE A 41 8.64 -4.27 13.21
N ASN A 42 7.71 -5.03 13.80
CA ASN A 42 6.50 -5.45 13.08
C ASN A 42 5.63 -4.25 12.66
N GLU A 43 5.48 -3.25 13.52
CA GLU A 43 4.74 -2.04 13.16
C GLU A 43 5.47 -1.23 12.09
N CYS A 44 6.79 -1.20 12.14
CA CYS A 44 7.58 -0.53 11.11
C CYS A 44 7.39 -1.23 9.75
N VAL A 45 7.45 -2.55 9.70
CA VAL A 45 7.19 -3.33 8.48
C VAL A 45 5.77 -3.08 7.98
N PHE A 46 4.78 -3.03 8.86
CA PHE A 46 3.41 -2.71 8.50
C PHE A 46 3.33 -1.34 7.79
N GLY A 47 4.01 -0.33 8.34
CA GLY A 47 4.07 1.00 7.71
C GLY A 47 4.76 0.99 6.35
N MET A 48 5.80 0.18 6.18
CA MET A 48 6.49 0.03 4.89
C MET A 48 5.59 -0.63 3.84
N VAL A 49 4.82 -1.63 4.23
CA VAL A 49 3.81 -2.26 3.36
C VAL A 49 2.75 -1.25 2.94
N PHE A 50 2.24 -0.47 3.89
CA PHE A 50 1.25 0.57 3.61
C PHE A 50 1.81 1.60 2.63
N GLU A 51 3.00 2.11 2.87
CA GLU A 51 3.63 3.13 2.02
C GLU A 51 3.81 2.63 0.58
N LYS A 52 4.32 1.43 0.40
CA LYS A 52 4.47 0.83 -0.93
C LYS A 52 3.14 0.70 -1.64
N TYR A 53 2.15 0.15 -0.95
CA TYR A 53 0.82 -0.06 -1.51
C TYR A 53 0.14 1.27 -1.86
N ILE A 54 0.13 2.23 -0.93
CA ILE A 54 -0.61 3.47 -1.13
C ILE A 54 0.00 4.33 -2.25
N HIS A 55 1.31 4.29 -2.40
CA HIS A 55 1.98 4.94 -3.52
C HIS A 55 1.54 4.33 -4.85
N ASP A 56 1.58 3.00 -4.96
CA ASP A 56 1.24 2.31 -6.20
C ASP A 56 -0.25 2.42 -6.54
N SER A 57 -1.13 2.31 -5.54
CA SER A 57 -2.57 2.45 -5.75
C SER A 57 -2.95 3.87 -6.16
N GLY A 58 -2.32 4.86 -5.54
CA GLY A 58 -2.52 6.27 -5.89
C GLY A 58 -2.12 6.55 -7.34
N GLN A 59 -0.99 6.02 -7.77
CA GLN A 59 -0.53 6.17 -9.14
C GLN A 59 -1.46 5.48 -10.15
N TYR A 60 -1.91 4.27 -9.85
CA TYR A 60 -2.87 3.56 -10.69
C TYR A 60 -4.15 4.37 -10.89
N LEU A 61 -4.73 4.88 -9.80
CA LEU A 61 -5.98 5.64 -9.86
C LEU A 61 -5.80 7.01 -10.51
N SER A 62 -4.67 7.67 -10.31
CA SER A 62 -4.36 8.93 -10.99
C SER A 62 -4.22 8.74 -12.50
N ASN A 63 -3.59 7.67 -12.93
CA ASN A 63 -3.47 7.32 -14.34
C ASN A 63 -4.84 7.02 -14.94
N LYS A 64 -5.73 6.35 -14.21
CA LYS A 64 -7.09 6.10 -14.64
C LYS A 64 -7.86 7.41 -14.89
N VAL A 65 -7.75 8.39 -14.00
CA VAL A 65 -8.38 9.71 -14.15
C VAL A 65 -7.89 10.39 -15.43
N ILE A 66 -6.58 10.37 -15.68
CA ILE A 66 -5.98 10.97 -16.87
C ILE A 66 -6.43 10.23 -18.15
N ASP A 67 -6.43 8.90 -18.12
CA ASP A 67 -6.83 8.06 -19.27
C ASP A 67 -8.31 8.27 -19.63
N GLU A 68 -9.15 8.64 -18.66
CA GLU A 68 -10.55 8.99 -18.88
C GLU A 68 -10.72 10.44 -19.39
N GLY A 69 -9.63 11.15 -19.66
CA GLY A 69 -9.65 12.51 -20.19
C GLY A 69 -9.93 13.57 -19.12
N GLN A 70 -9.82 13.22 -17.85
CA GLN A 70 -10.04 14.12 -16.73
C GLN A 70 -8.72 14.70 -16.22
N GLN A 71 -8.79 15.89 -15.61
CA GLN A 71 -7.62 16.44 -14.94
C GLN A 71 -7.42 15.79 -13.59
N ASN A 72 -6.15 15.51 -13.28
CA ASN A 72 -5.78 15.07 -11.93
C ASN A 72 -5.71 16.30 -11.02
N THR A 73 -6.69 16.44 -10.14
CA THR A 73 -6.83 17.55 -9.20
C THR A 73 -6.44 17.11 -7.78
N ILE A 74 -6.35 18.08 -6.86
CA ILE A 74 -6.18 17.77 -5.44
C ILE A 74 -7.35 16.91 -4.95
N GLU A 75 -8.58 17.23 -5.36
CA GLU A 75 -9.76 16.46 -4.96
C GLU A 75 -9.71 15.03 -5.48
N SER A 76 -9.35 14.81 -6.75
CA SER A 76 -9.23 13.46 -7.30
C SER A 76 -8.09 12.68 -6.66
N THR A 77 -7.00 13.35 -6.27
CA THR A 77 -5.89 12.74 -5.56
C THR A 77 -6.30 12.29 -4.16
N MET A 78 -7.06 13.10 -3.44
CA MET A 78 -7.59 12.74 -2.13
C MET A 78 -8.59 11.60 -2.22
N GLU A 79 -9.47 11.60 -3.22
CA GLU A 79 -10.41 10.51 -3.48
C GLU A 79 -9.67 9.20 -3.74
N ALA A 80 -8.64 9.24 -4.58
CA ALA A 80 -7.80 8.07 -4.88
C ALA A 80 -7.14 7.52 -3.61
N TYR A 81 -6.63 8.39 -2.75
CA TYR A 81 -6.04 8.02 -1.47
C TYR A 81 -7.07 7.31 -0.57
N ASP A 82 -8.26 7.86 -0.46
CA ASP A 82 -9.33 7.29 0.38
C ASP A 82 -9.77 5.92 -0.14
N ILE A 83 -9.89 5.74 -1.45
CA ILE A 83 -10.21 4.45 -2.07
C ILE A 83 -9.12 3.43 -1.77
N GLY A 84 -7.86 3.83 -1.90
CA GLY A 84 -6.72 2.96 -1.58
C GLY A 84 -6.73 2.52 -0.12
N ILE A 85 -6.98 3.44 0.80
CA ILE A 85 -7.08 3.14 2.23
C ILE A 85 -8.21 2.15 2.52
N GLU A 86 -9.34 2.29 1.86
CA GLU A 86 -10.48 1.38 2.06
C GLU A 86 -10.09 -0.06 1.74
N VAL A 87 -9.46 -0.30 0.59
CA VAL A 87 -9.01 -1.64 0.20
C VAL A 87 -7.94 -2.16 1.17
N PHE A 88 -7.01 -1.32 1.58
CA PHE A 88 -5.99 -1.70 2.57
C PHE A 88 -6.65 -2.11 3.89
N SER A 89 -7.60 -1.33 4.37
CA SER A 89 -8.27 -1.55 5.65
C SER A 89 -9.04 -2.87 5.68
N GLU A 90 -9.59 -3.30 4.55
CA GLU A 90 -10.26 -4.60 4.43
C GLU A 90 -9.31 -5.78 4.62
N ASN A 91 -8.00 -5.56 4.49
CA ASN A 91 -6.99 -6.61 4.48
C ASN A 91 -6.00 -6.51 5.66
N VAL A 92 -6.22 -5.62 6.61
CA VAL A 92 -5.26 -5.34 7.70
C VAL A 92 -4.95 -6.59 8.53
N ALA A 93 -5.99 -7.39 8.87
CA ALA A 93 -5.79 -8.59 9.68
C ALA A 93 -4.86 -9.59 8.97
N GLU A 94 -5.07 -9.80 7.67
CA GLU A 94 -4.24 -10.69 6.87
C GLU A 94 -2.81 -10.17 6.74
N ILE A 95 -2.64 -8.87 6.56
CA ILE A 95 -1.31 -8.24 6.48
C ILE A 95 -0.55 -8.46 7.78
N LYS A 96 -1.20 -8.21 8.92
CA LYS A 96 -0.60 -8.43 10.24
C LYS A 96 -0.23 -9.88 10.47
N ARG A 97 -1.08 -10.82 10.02
CA ARG A 97 -0.79 -12.25 10.10
C ARG A 97 0.47 -12.60 9.31
N GLN A 98 0.60 -12.12 8.07
CA GLN A 98 1.77 -12.37 7.24
C GLN A 98 3.05 -11.81 7.88
N ILE A 99 2.97 -10.64 8.49
CA ILE A 99 4.12 -10.03 9.19
C ILE A 99 4.54 -10.90 10.38
N GLN A 100 3.58 -11.38 11.17
CA GLN A 100 3.85 -12.22 12.33
C GLN A 100 4.46 -13.57 11.96
N GLU A 101 4.11 -14.12 10.81
CA GLU A 101 4.59 -15.41 10.33
C GLU A 101 5.91 -15.33 9.54
N SER A 102 6.41 -14.14 9.37
CA SER A 102 7.66 -13.94 8.60
C SER A 102 8.92 -14.10 9.43
#